data_0d7d8f89e20e0186da74928277e69609
#
_entry.id   0d7d8f89e20e0186da74928277e69609
#
_cell.length_a   1.000
_cell.length_b   1.000
_cell.length_c   1.000
_cell.angle_alpha   90.00
_cell.angle_beta   90.00
_cell.angle_gamma   90.00
#
_symmetry.space_group_name_H-M   'P 1'
#
loop_
_entity.id
_entity.type
_entity.pdbx_description
1 polymer ?
#
loop_
_entity_poly.entity_id
_entity_poly.type
_entity_poly.pdbx_seq_one_letter_code
_entity_poly.pdbx_strand_id
1 'polypeptide(L)'
;MASAKDDAFPGVYSEPFTRDYGRFREKITRETCAALQEQGYVVLDECFGHGWATALLDEMKWLHFVKPNIYEVDLHDAVLRSKVPELNALFHSTELLQIFSEHMPEYDLQFSTSGRTLKLQRNAGSGGCFPCHYDNPGKPNARKLTCLLYLNDAWKEGDGGEVQLLPFLKQPVTVVPKMDRMVIFMSDWMLHRVLPSNAERYCLTIWLDGGAQAVNTAEDTQLRISPSDMADWFGFLERLRKSPVQRLLSRGVYEEEYYESLTQCMQSAREGFVEMLKSHETHVANLKRNAPLYNFITRLRHMREMNNEEPIHIA
;
A
#
# COMPACT_ATOMS: atom_id res chain seq x y z
N MET A 1 3.93 0.23 -22.78
CA MET A 1 5.14 -0.59 -22.95
C MET A 1 6.34 0.30 -22.65
N ALA A 2 7.16 -0.03 -21.63
CA ALA A 2 8.42 0.65 -21.43
C ALA A 2 9.33 0.30 -22.62
N SER A 3 9.77 1.29 -23.41
CA SER A 3 10.87 1.07 -24.35
C SER A 3 12.14 0.98 -23.52
N ALA A 4 12.61 -0.24 -23.25
CA ALA A 4 13.94 -0.41 -22.71
C ALA A 4 14.93 0.21 -23.70
N LYS A 5 15.92 0.98 -23.21
CA LYS A 5 17.12 1.23 -23.98
C LYS A 5 17.65 -0.12 -24.44
N ASP A 6 18.16 -0.24 -25.65
CA ASP A 6 18.68 -1.51 -26.17
C ASP A 6 19.87 -2.03 -25.33
N ASP A 7 20.57 -1.13 -24.64
CA ASP A 7 21.72 -1.43 -23.77
C ASP A 7 21.28 -1.79 -22.33
N ALA A 8 22.14 -2.51 -21.60
CA ALA A 8 21.99 -2.71 -20.17
C ALA A 8 22.39 -1.43 -19.38
N PHE A 9 21.94 -1.34 -18.12
CA PHE A 9 22.43 -0.33 -17.19
C PHE A 9 23.96 -0.38 -17.13
N PRO A 10 24.66 0.74 -17.25
CA PRO A 10 26.13 0.75 -17.42
C PRO A 10 26.91 0.25 -16.18
N GLY A 11 26.23 -0.10 -15.10
CA GLY A 11 26.85 -0.56 -13.85
C GLY A 11 27.61 0.53 -13.08
N VAL A 12 27.36 1.81 -13.42
CA VAL A 12 27.94 2.94 -12.72
C VAL A 12 26.91 3.47 -11.73
N TYR A 13 27.15 3.25 -10.46
CA TYR A 13 26.29 3.70 -9.37
C TYR A 13 26.84 5.00 -8.76
N SER A 14 25.92 5.84 -8.30
CA SER A 14 26.25 7.14 -7.70
C SER A 14 27.04 7.02 -6.39
N GLU A 15 26.87 5.90 -5.69
CA GLU A 15 27.52 5.62 -4.40
C GLU A 15 27.99 4.16 -4.29
N PRO A 16 29.04 3.88 -3.49
CA PRO A 16 29.41 2.51 -3.16
C PRO A 16 28.34 1.88 -2.25
N PHE A 17 28.08 0.59 -2.47
CA PHE A 17 27.11 -0.13 -1.66
C PHE A 17 27.50 -1.59 -1.42
N THR A 18 26.85 -2.17 -0.41
CA THR A 18 26.82 -3.60 -0.18
C THR A 18 25.36 -4.02 -0.15
N ARG A 19 25.02 -5.08 -0.89
CA ARG A 19 23.69 -5.67 -0.85
C ARG A 19 23.55 -6.46 0.44
N ASP A 20 22.85 -5.90 1.43
CA ASP A 20 22.72 -6.47 2.75
C ASP A 20 21.28 -6.36 3.28
N TYR A 21 20.70 -7.47 3.68
CA TYR A 21 19.40 -7.54 4.34
C TYR A 21 19.49 -7.51 5.87
N GLY A 22 20.68 -7.46 6.44
CA GLY A 22 20.88 -7.48 7.90
C GLY A 22 20.16 -6.34 8.59
N ARG A 23 20.23 -5.12 8.05
CA ARG A 23 19.51 -3.95 8.58
C ARG A 23 17.99 -4.19 8.61
N PHE A 24 17.43 -4.73 7.54
CA PHE A 24 16.01 -5.05 7.46
C PHE A 24 15.64 -6.15 8.47
N ARG A 25 16.45 -7.20 8.58
CA ARG A 25 16.26 -8.29 9.53
C ARG A 25 16.26 -7.80 10.99
N GLU A 26 17.14 -6.87 11.35
CA GLU A 26 17.19 -6.26 12.69
C GLU A 26 15.92 -5.46 13.02
N LYS A 27 15.25 -4.90 12.03
CA LYS A 27 14.03 -4.08 12.20
C LYS A 27 12.74 -4.92 12.23
N ILE A 28 12.72 -6.06 11.55
CA ILE A 28 11.58 -6.99 11.57
C ILE A 28 11.75 -7.93 12.75
N THR A 29 11.30 -7.47 13.90
CA THR A 29 11.28 -8.24 15.14
C THR A 29 9.88 -8.78 15.41
N ARG A 30 9.75 -9.59 16.44
CA ARG A 30 8.45 -10.07 16.93
C ARG A 30 7.54 -8.91 17.33
N GLU A 31 8.10 -7.89 17.96
CA GLU A 31 7.38 -6.68 18.38
C GLU A 31 6.91 -5.87 17.17
N THR A 32 7.76 -5.69 16.15
CA THR A 32 7.39 -5.03 14.89
C THR A 32 6.25 -5.76 14.19
N CYS A 33 6.32 -7.09 14.11
CA CYS A 33 5.27 -7.90 13.51
C CYS A 33 3.97 -7.87 14.34
N ALA A 34 4.06 -7.88 15.66
CA ALA A 34 2.90 -7.73 16.55
C ALA A 34 2.23 -6.35 16.34
N ALA A 35 3.01 -5.28 16.23
CA ALA A 35 2.48 -3.94 15.91
C ALA A 35 1.80 -3.91 14.54
N LEU A 36 2.40 -4.55 13.52
CA LEU A 36 1.80 -4.68 12.19
C LEU A 36 0.45 -5.41 12.24
N GLN A 37 0.35 -6.50 13.00
CA GLN A 37 -0.90 -7.24 13.18
C GLN A 37 -1.94 -6.45 13.97
N GLU A 38 -1.51 -5.64 14.94
CA GLU A 38 -2.41 -4.88 15.82
C GLU A 38 -2.98 -3.65 15.13
N GLN A 39 -2.12 -2.81 14.55
CA GLN A 39 -2.54 -1.52 13.95
C GLN A 39 -2.66 -1.55 12.43
N GLY A 40 -2.19 -2.61 11.77
CA GLY A 40 -2.29 -2.82 10.33
C GLY A 40 -1.15 -2.24 9.51
N TYR A 41 -0.19 -1.56 10.12
CA TYR A 41 0.95 -0.96 9.44
C TYR A 41 2.16 -0.80 10.35
N VAL A 42 3.34 -0.67 9.75
CA VAL A 42 4.57 -0.18 10.40
C VAL A 42 5.37 0.65 9.41
N VAL A 43 6.17 1.59 9.93
CA VAL A 43 7.07 2.44 9.15
C VAL A 43 8.47 2.24 9.65
N LEU A 44 9.40 1.92 8.76
CA LEU A 44 10.78 1.59 9.07
C LEU A 44 11.69 2.45 8.21
N ASP A 45 12.62 3.16 8.83
CA ASP A 45 13.66 3.93 8.14
C ASP A 45 14.95 3.13 8.00
N GLU A 46 15.78 3.46 7.02
CA GLU A 46 17.10 2.85 6.80
C GLU A 46 17.05 1.31 6.69
N CYS A 47 16.16 0.81 5.82
CA CYS A 47 15.89 -0.62 5.70
C CYS A 47 17.02 -1.39 5.03
N PHE A 48 17.64 -0.82 4.01
CA PHE A 48 18.69 -1.48 3.20
C PHE A 48 20.04 -0.75 3.25
N GLY A 49 20.08 0.42 3.87
CA GLY A 49 21.21 1.33 3.88
C GLY A 49 21.25 2.21 2.63
N HIS A 50 21.66 3.46 2.82
CA HIS A 50 21.59 4.52 1.82
C HIS A 50 22.24 4.13 0.49
N GLY A 51 23.43 3.53 0.50
CA GLY A 51 24.15 3.18 -0.72
C GLY A 51 23.41 2.16 -1.58
N TRP A 52 22.82 1.08 -1.01
CA TRP A 52 22.06 0.13 -1.81
C TRP A 52 20.72 0.70 -2.26
N ALA A 53 20.05 1.47 -1.43
CA ALA A 53 18.84 2.18 -1.82
C ALA A 53 19.10 3.16 -2.98
N THR A 54 20.25 3.87 -2.98
CA THR A 54 20.69 4.72 -4.09
C THR A 54 20.96 3.90 -5.36
N ALA A 55 21.57 2.73 -5.25
CA ALA A 55 21.79 1.86 -6.41
C ALA A 55 20.46 1.40 -7.06
N LEU A 56 19.46 1.07 -6.26
CA LEU A 56 18.11 0.77 -6.75
C LEU A 56 17.49 1.98 -7.45
N LEU A 57 17.65 3.17 -6.89
CA LEU A 57 17.17 4.42 -7.48
C LEU A 57 17.87 4.74 -8.82
N ASP A 58 19.19 4.54 -8.92
CA ASP A 58 19.95 4.76 -10.15
C ASP A 58 19.42 3.88 -11.30
N GLU A 59 19.14 2.62 -11.01
CA GLU A 59 18.53 1.72 -11.99
C GLU A 59 17.09 2.12 -12.33
N MET A 60 16.29 2.57 -11.34
CA MET A 60 14.94 3.07 -11.60
C MET A 60 14.97 4.33 -12.48
N LYS A 61 15.90 5.27 -12.24
CA LYS A 61 16.07 6.48 -13.07
C LYS A 61 16.51 6.14 -14.49
N TRP A 62 17.29 5.08 -14.66
CA TRP A 62 17.73 4.62 -15.98
C TRP A 62 16.60 4.00 -16.81
N LEU A 63 15.59 3.38 -16.16
CA LEU A 63 14.41 2.84 -16.84
C LEU A 63 13.53 3.96 -17.39
N HIS A 64 12.96 3.73 -18.59
CA HIS A 64 11.96 4.63 -19.15
C HIS A 64 10.56 4.18 -18.74
N PHE A 65 9.88 5.00 -17.94
CA PHE A 65 8.50 4.77 -17.54
C PHE A 65 7.53 5.42 -18.53
N VAL A 66 6.51 4.70 -18.97
CA VAL A 66 5.56 5.15 -20.00
C VAL A 66 4.13 4.90 -19.55
N LYS A 67 3.62 5.77 -18.67
CA LYS A 67 2.16 5.90 -18.42
C LYS A 67 1.84 7.31 -17.92
N PRO A 68 0.63 7.86 -18.22
CA PRO A 68 0.19 9.11 -17.61
C PRO A 68 -0.06 8.90 -16.11
N ASN A 69 -0.03 9.95 -15.33
CA ASN A 69 -0.28 10.05 -13.89
C ASN A 69 0.85 9.44 -13.02
N ILE A 70 0.91 8.13 -12.87
CA ILE A 70 2.03 7.43 -12.26
C ILE A 70 2.57 6.44 -13.27
N TYR A 71 3.85 6.57 -13.59
CA TYR A 71 4.53 5.63 -14.47
C TYR A 71 4.86 4.35 -13.71
N GLU A 72 4.43 3.21 -14.25
CA GLU A 72 4.60 1.92 -13.62
C GLU A 72 5.33 0.95 -14.53
N VAL A 73 6.25 0.19 -13.95
CA VAL A 73 6.93 -0.93 -14.60
C VAL A 73 6.82 -2.14 -13.70
N ASP A 74 6.32 -3.24 -14.23
CA ASP A 74 6.38 -4.54 -13.58
C ASP A 74 7.58 -5.32 -14.11
N LEU A 75 8.42 -5.81 -13.20
CA LEU A 75 9.63 -6.55 -13.54
C LEU A 75 9.37 -8.02 -13.92
N HIS A 76 8.21 -8.38 -14.45
CA HIS A 76 7.97 -9.73 -14.98
C HIS A 76 8.80 -10.02 -16.24
N ASP A 77 9.09 -9.01 -17.05
CA ASP A 77 9.89 -9.17 -18.25
C ASP A 77 11.35 -9.50 -17.90
N ALA A 78 11.78 -10.73 -18.22
CA ALA A 78 13.13 -11.19 -17.96
C ALA A 78 14.20 -10.43 -18.75
N VAL A 79 13.88 -9.94 -19.96
CA VAL A 79 14.79 -9.13 -20.78
C VAL A 79 15.00 -7.77 -20.11
N LEU A 80 13.94 -7.17 -19.60
CA LEU A 80 14.04 -5.91 -18.86
C LEU A 80 14.86 -6.10 -17.57
N ARG A 81 14.56 -7.16 -16.80
CA ARG A 81 15.30 -7.47 -15.55
C ARG A 81 16.79 -7.67 -15.78
N SER A 82 17.18 -8.36 -16.87
CA SER A 82 18.60 -8.60 -17.17
C SER A 82 19.42 -7.32 -17.37
N LYS A 83 18.74 -6.19 -17.58
CA LYS A 83 19.35 -4.88 -17.81
C LYS A 83 19.55 -4.06 -16.52
N VAL A 84 18.98 -4.47 -15.41
CA VAL A 84 18.97 -3.77 -14.12
C VAL A 84 19.36 -4.73 -12.98
N PRO A 85 20.66 -4.93 -12.74
CA PRO A 85 21.17 -6.02 -11.91
C PRO A 85 20.72 -5.96 -10.45
N GLU A 86 20.60 -4.78 -9.82
CA GLU A 86 20.19 -4.66 -8.42
C GLU A 86 18.67 -4.89 -8.25
N LEU A 87 17.86 -4.33 -9.14
CA LEU A 87 16.42 -4.60 -9.17
C LEU A 87 16.13 -6.08 -9.49
N ASN A 88 16.93 -6.68 -10.38
CA ASN A 88 16.83 -8.12 -10.68
C ASN A 88 17.23 -8.98 -9.47
N ALA A 89 18.27 -8.60 -8.74
CA ALA A 89 18.68 -9.29 -7.53
C ALA A 89 17.59 -9.22 -6.45
N LEU A 90 17.00 -8.04 -6.22
CA LEU A 90 15.88 -7.87 -5.31
C LEU A 90 14.67 -8.69 -5.77
N PHE A 91 14.36 -8.71 -7.06
CA PHE A 91 13.27 -9.51 -7.61
C PHE A 91 13.43 -11.02 -7.32
N HIS A 92 14.65 -11.55 -7.37
CA HIS A 92 14.91 -12.97 -7.11
C HIS A 92 15.15 -13.31 -5.64
N SER A 93 15.37 -12.31 -4.80
CA SER A 93 15.64 -12.51 -3.38
C SER A 93 14.44 -13.13 -2.65
N THR A 94 14.71 -14.07 -1.76
CA THR A 94 13.73 -14.66 -0.83
C THR A 94 13.84 -14.10 0.58
N GLU A 95 14.80 -13.20 0.84
CA GLU A 95 15.13 -12.71 2.17
C GLU A 95 13.94 -12.05 2.88
N LEU A 96 13.23 -11.13 2.19
CA LEU A 96 12.06 -10.47 2.80
C LEU A 96 11.00 -11.49 3.22
N LEU A 97 10.72 -12.45 2.33
CA LEU A 97 9.75 -13.51 2.62
C LEU A 97 10.18 -14.35 3.83
N GLN A 98 11.44 -14.76 3.89
CA GLN A 98 11.98 -15.56 4.98
C GLN A 98 11.91 -14.80 6.30
N ILE A 99 12.35 -13.53 6.32
CA ILE A 99 12.36 -12.66 7.50
C ILE A 99 10.93 -12.51 8.07
N PHE A 100 9.94 -12.24 7.23
CA PHE A 100 8.55 -12.16 7.71
C PHE A 100 8.01 -13.52 8.17
N SER A 101 8.32 -14.61 7.46
CA SER A 101 7.83 -15.95 7.80
C SER A 101 8.37 -16.45 9.14
N GLU A 102 9.56 -16.03 9.55
CA GLU A 102 10.13 -16.31 10.87
C GLU A 102 9.28 -15.74 12.01
N HIS A 103 8.62 -14.61 11.82
CA HIS A 103 7.88 -13.87 12.85
C HIS A 103 6.35 -13.92 12.67
N MET A 104 5.86 -14.33 11.50
CA MET A 104 4.44 -14.38 11.14
C MET A 104 4.07 -15.71 10.46
N PRO A 105 4.41 -16.87 11.07
CA PRO A 105 4.21 -18.18 10.44
C PRO A 105 2.74 -18.52 10.18
N GLU A 106 1.81 -17.93 10.93
CA GLU A 106 0.36 -18.14 10.79
C GLU A 106 -0.21 -17.64 9.45
N TYR A 107 0.48 -16.72 8.76
CA TYR A 107 0.04 -16.24 7.45
C TYR A 107 0.50 -17.12 6.30
N ASP A 108 1.41 -18.07 6.52
CA ASP A 108 1.98 -18.93 5.46
C ASP A 108 2.33 -18.10 4.23
N LEU A 109 3.16 -17.05 4.46
CA LEU A 109 3.48 -16.06 3.45
C LEU A 109 4.23 -16.69 2.28
N GLN A 110 3.92 -16.25 1.06
CA GLN A 110 4.52 -16.75 -0.15
C GLN A 110 4.58 -15.64 -1.23
N PHE A 111 5.41 -15.83 -2.23
CA PHE A 111 5.28 -15.02 -3.44
C PHE A 111 4.06 -15.48 -4.23
N SER A 112 3.43 -14.55 -4.94
CA SER A 112 2.24 -14.87 -5.73
C SER A 112 2.49 -16.03 -6.69
N THR A 113 1.53 -16.94 -6.78
CA THR A 113 1.54 -18.07 -7.71
C THR A 113 1.44 -17.64 -9.18
N SER A 114 0.90 -16.45 -9.44
CA SER A 114 0.87 -15.83 -10.78
C SER A 114 2.19 -15.15 -11.17
N GLY A 115 3.20 -15.23 -10.31
CA GLY A 115 4.52 -14.65 -10.47
C GLY A 115 4.82 -13.59 -9.43
N ARG A 116 6.11 -13.44 -9.09
CA ARG A 116 6.55 -12.37 -8.19
C ARG A 116 6.19 -11.03 -8.78
N THR A 117 5.61 -10.16 -7.97
CA THR A 117 5.31 -8.80 -8.38
C THR A 117 6.23 -7.84 -7.64
N LEU A 118 7.13 -7.23 -8.39
CA LEU A 118 7.92 -6.08 -7.98
C LEU A 118 7.52 -4.94 -8.89
N LYS A 119 6.76 -3.99 -8.36
CA LYS A 119 6.22 -2.88 -9.11
C LYS A 119 7.04 -1.63 -8.85
N LEU A 120 7.63 -1.08 -9.89
CA LEU A 120 8.35 0.17 -9.85
C LEU A 120 7.39 1.30 -10.23
N GLN A 121 7.42 2.39 -9.47
CA GLN A 121 6.58 3.55 -9.70
C GLN A 121 7.42 4.81 -9.71
N ARG A 122 7.23 5.63 -10.75
CA ARG A 122 7.75 6.99 -10.83
C ARG A 122 6.60 7.96 -10.98
N ASN A 123 6.52 8.93 -10.12
CA ASN A 123 5.68 10.10 -10.28
C ASN A 123 6.54 11.26 -10.78
N ALA A 124 6.11 11.92 -11.85
CA ALA A 124 6.89 12.99 -12.48
C ALA A 124 6.70 14.39 -11.85
N GLY A 125 5.98 14.48 -10.72
CA GLY A 125 5.71 15.77 -10.09
C GLY A 125 4.60 16.59 -10.75
N SER A 126 3.69 15.93 -11.49
CA SER A 126 2.58 16.58 -12.18
C SER A 126 1.22 16.35 -11.49
N GLY A 127 1.23 16.24 -10.16
CA GLY A 127 0.02 15.97 -9.38
C GLY A 127 -0.47 14.52 -9.42
N GLY A 128 0.33 13.60 -9.93
CA GLY A 128 -0.04 12.19 -9.96
C GLY A 128 -0.31 11.63 -8.56
N CYS A 129 -1.40 10.85 -8.42
CA CYS A 129 -1.87 10.29 -7.15
C CYS A 129 -2.56 8.95 -7.37
N PHE A 130 -2.83 8.23 -6.26
CA PHE A 130 -3.72 7.07 -6.26
C PHE A 130 -4.94 7.33 -5.38
N PRO A 131 -6.15 6.99 -5.84
CA PRO A 131 -7.36 7.13 -5.03
C PRO A 131 -7.40 6.09 -3.91
N CYS A 132 -8.31 6.27 -2.97
CA CYS A 132 -8.55 5.31 -1.89
C CYS A 132 -8.81 3.91 -2.42
N HIS A 133 -8.03 2.93 -1.96
CA HIS A 133 -8.16 1.52 -2.34
C HIS A 133 -7.56 0.58 -1.29
N TYR A 134 -7.84 -0.70 -1.47
CA TYR A 134 -7.15 -1.81 -0.81
C TYR A 134 -6.33 -2.55 -1.85
N ASP A 135 -5.11 -2.95 -1.50
CA ASP A 135 -4.26 -3.73 -2.41
C ASP A 135 -4.78 -5.15 -2.62
N ASN A 136 -5.53 -5.66 -1.66
CA ASN A 136 -6.29 -6.89 -1.79
C ASN A 136 -7.81 -6.59 -1.74
N PRO A 137 -8.47 -6.46 -2.89
CA PRO A 137 -9.93 -6.22 -2.94
C PRO A 137 -10.77 -7.48 -2.67
N GLY A 138 -10.14 -8.63 -2.44
CA GLY A 138 -10.79 -9.94 -2.26
C GLY A 138 -10.44 -10.91 -3.37
N LYS A 139 -11.00 -12.14 -3.28
CA LYS A 139 -10.71 -13.23 -4.23
C LYS A 139 -10.87 -12.78 -5.69
N PRO A 140 -9.98 -13.22 -6.58
CA PRO A 140 -8.93 -14.24 -6.41
C PRO A 140 -7.61 -13.72 -5.83
N ASN A 141 -7.52 -12.43 -5.45
CA ASN A 141 -6.32 -11.81 -4.92
C ASN A 141 -5.99 -12.38 -3.54
N ALA A 142 -4.74 -12.78 -3.32
CA ALA A 142 -4.26 -13.38 -2.07
C ALA A 142 -3.26 -12.50 -1.32
N ARG A 143 -3.00 -11.26 -1.78
CA ARG A 143 -2.03 -10.36 -1.13
C ARG A 143 -2.35 -10.17 0.34
N LYS A 144 -1.36 -10.40 1.18
CA LYS A 144 -1.46 -10.27 2.63
C LYS A 144 -0.65 -9.09 3.16
N LEU A 145 0.56 -8.92 2.65
CA LEU A 145 1.42 -7.79 3.00
C LEU A 145 1.76 -6.97 1.75
N THR A 146 1.72 -5.66 1.91
CA THR A 146 2.25 -4.66 0.99
C THR A 146 3.45 -3.99 1.63
N CYS A 147 4.58 -3.97 0.94
CA CYS A 147 5.79 -3.27 1.33
C CYS A 147 6.10 -2.18 0.31
N LEU A 148 6.05 -0.93 0.71
CA LEU A 148 6.38 0.25 -0.11
C LEU A 148 7.77 0.73 0.28
N LEU A 149 8.77 0.54 -0.58
CA LEU A 149 10.10 1.11 -0.38
C LEU A 149 10.19 2.44 -1.13
N TYR A 150 10.48 3.50 -0.43
CA TYR A 150 10.68 4.84 -0.98
C TYR A 150 12.15 5.13 -1.24
N LEU A 151 12.40 5.82 -2.37
CA LEU A 151 13.75 6.10 -2.87
C LEU A 151 13.84 7.60 -3.26
N ASN A 152 13.65 8.51 -2.28
CA ASN A 152 13.58 9.95 -2.52
C ASN A 152 14.46 10.71 -1.52
N ASP A 153 15.67 11.06 -1.94
CA ASP A 153 16.65 11.73 -1.13
C ASP A 153 16.31 13.21 -0.83
N ALA A 154 15.74 13.87 -1.82
CA ALA A 154 15.54 15.31 -1.81
C ALA A 154 14.10 15.72 -1.45
N TRP A 155 13.32 14.81 -0.90
CA TRP A 155 11.94 15.13 -0.53
C TRP A 155 11.90 16.19 0.57
N LYS A 156 11.02 17.16 0.42
CA LYS A 156 10.79 18.24 1.38
C LYS A 156 9.29 18.49 1.55
N GLU A 157 8.93 19.15 2.62
CA GLU A 157 7.56 19.55 2.88
C GLU A 157 6.96 20.36 1.71
N GLY A 158 5.77 19.98 1.27
CA GLY A 158 5.07 20.56 0.12
C GLY A 158 5.31 19.82 -1.22
N ASP A 159 6.28 18.88 -1.28
CA ASP A 159 6.49 18.05 -2.47
C ASP A 159 5.33 17.07 -2.73
N GLY A 160 4.59 16.70 -1.69
CA GLY A 160 3.48 15.76 -1.80
C GLY A 160 3.93 14.31 -2.04
N GLY A 161 3.02 13.47 -2.52
CA GLY A 161 3.31 12.07 -2.84
C GLY A 161 3.38 11.16 -1.61
N GLU A 162 2.97 11.62 -0.44
CA GLU A 162 2.86 10.82 0.77
C GLU A 162 1.83 9.70 0.59
N VAL A 163 2.06 8.55 1.20
CA VAL A 163 0.99 7.60 1.42
C VAL A 163 0.18 8.01 2.63
N GLN A 164 -1.13 8.03 2.48
CA GLN A 164 -2.04 8.21 3.60
C GLN A 164 -2.76 6.89 3.86
N LEU A 165 -2.48 6.31 5.02
CA LEU A 165 -3.15 5.14 5.55
C LEU A 165 -4.40 5.59 6.31
N LEU A 166 -5.48 4.86 6.15
CA LEU A 166 -6.77 5.11 6.78
C LEU A 166 -7.18 3.89 7.63
N PRO A 167 -6.57 3.69 8.82
CA PRO A 167 -6.92 2.60 9.70
C PRO A 167 -8.39 2.75 10.11
N PHE A 168 -9.16 1.66 10.01
CA PHE A 168 -10.61 1.72 10.13
C PHE A 168 -11.07 2.30 11.47
N LEU A 169 -11.86 3.36 11.42
CA LEU A 169 -12.38 4.14 12.56
C LEU A 169 -11.28 4.80 13.44
N LYS A 170 -10.07 4.96 12.91
CA LYS A 170 -8.99 5.72 13.55
C LYS A 170 -8.59 6.91 12.70
N GLN A 171 -7.69 7.72 13.24
CA GLN A 171 -7.17 8.89 12.51
C GLN A 171 -6.28 8.47 11.34
N PRO A 172 -6.28 9.25 10.26
CA PRO A 172 -5.38 9.05 9.14
C PRO A 172 -3.91 9.12 9.56
N VAL A 173 -3.08 8.31 8.93
CA VAL A 173 -1.63 8.31 9.10
C VAL A 173 -0.98 8.69 7.78
N THR A 174 -0.36 9.85 7.73
CA THR A 174 0.34 10.34 6.54
C THR A 174 1.83 10.10 6.68
N VAL A 175 2.43 9.38 5.73
CA VAL A 175 3.83 8.99 5.77
C VAL A 175 4.59 9.59 4.60
N VAL A 176 5.63 10.34 4.91
CA VAL A 176 6.52 11.00 3.96
C VAL A 176 7.37 9.96 3.21
N PRO A 177 7.51 10.06 1.88
CA PRO A 177 8.23 9.08 1.06
C PRO A 177 9.76 9.30 1.06
N LYS A 178 10.43 9.18 2.22
CA LYS A 178 11.88 9.38 2.37
C LYS A 178 12.71 8.26 1.75
N MET A 179 13.97 8.57 1.47
CA MET A 179 14.97 7.59 1.02
C MET A 179 15.11 6.44 2.01
N ASP A 180 15.13 5.22 1.51
CA ASP A 180 15.29 3.97 2.25
C ASP A 180 14.26 3.76 3.38
N ARG A 181 13.09 4.41 3.26
CA ARG A 181 11.94 4.20 4.14
C ARG A 181 11.04 3.12 3.57
N MET A 182 10.67 2.16 4.40
CA MET A 182 9.69 1.15 4.05
C MET A 182 8.41 1.31 4.87
N VAL A 183 7.28 1.41 4.18
CA VAL A 183 5.95 1.35 4.78
C VAL A 183 5.39 -0.04 4.50
N ILE A 184 5.07 -0.78 5.55
CA ILE A 184 4.53 -2.13 5.46
C ILE A 184 3.13 -2.11 6.03
N PHE A 185 2.16 -2.68 5.30
CA PHE A 185 0.78 -2.74 5.79
C PHE A 185 0.04 -3.99 5.31
N MET A 186 -1.04 -4.29 6.03
CA MET A 186 -1.94 -5.40 5.73
C MET A 186 -2.76 -5.07 4.49
N SER A 187 -2.54 -5.81 3.38
CA SER A 187 -3.12 -5.51 2.06
C SER A 187 -4.64 -5.63 2.01
N ASP A 188 -5.22 -6.48 2.86
CA ASP A 188 -6.62 -6.88 2.80
C ASP A 188 -7.55 -6.05 3.69
N TRP A 189 -7.00 -5.27 4.62
CA TRP A 189 -7.80 -4.42 5.50
C TRP A 189 -7.19 -3.03 5.81
N MET A 190 -6.09 -2.62 5.16
CA MET A 190 -5.59 -1.26 5.23
C MET A 190 -6.07 -0.46 4.02
N LEU A 191 -7.08 0.40 4.22
CA LEU A 191 -7.47 1.39 3.22
C LEU A 191 -6.36 2.44 3.13
N HIS A 192 -5.97 2.81 1.91
CA HIS A 192 -4.93 3.82 1.72
C HIS A 192 -5.10 4.57 0.39
N ARG A 193 -4.43 5.71 0.30
CA ARG A 193 -4.29 6.52 -0.92
C ARG A 193 -2.88 7.08 -1.03
N VAL A 194 -2.49 7.54 -2.22
CA VAL A 194 -1.29 8.36 -2.42
C VAL A 194 -1.73 9.77 -2.72
N LEU A 195 -1.24 10.73 -1.96
CA LEU A 195 -1.54 12.15 -2.16
C LEU A 195 -0.88 12.68 -3.44
N PRO A 196 -1.42 13.77 -4.05
CA PRO A 196 -0.82 14.37 -5.24
C PRO A 196 0.66 14.71 -5.03
N SER A 197 1.51 14.33 -5.98
CA SER A 197 2.94 14.60 -5.94
C SER A 197 3.29 15.78 -6.84
N ASN A 198 3.88 16.82 -6.26
CA ASN A 198 4.34 18.03 -6.94
C ASN A 198 5.84 17.96 -7.29
N ALA A 199 6.54 16.94 -6.81
CA ALA A 199 7.92 16.65 -7.13
C ALA A 199 8.10 15.23 -7.67
N GLU A 200 9.25 14.94 -8.24
CA GLU A 200 9.57 13.60 -8.70
C GLU A 200 9.64 12.63 -7.52
N ARG A 201 8.96 11.50 -7.63
CA ARG A 201 8.85 10.51 -6.56
C ARG A 201 9.05 9.11 -7.11
N TYR A 202 9.90 8.35 -6.46
CA TYR A 202 10.18 6.96 -6.74
C TYR A 202 9.71 6.06 -5.60
N CYS A 203 9.02 5.00 -5.95
CA CYS A 203 8.53 3.99 -5.02
C CYS A 203 8.62 2.60 -5.65
N LEU A 204 8.98 1.63 -4.85
CA LEU A 204 9.03 0.23 -5.21
C LEU A 204 8.05 -0.52 -4.32
N THR A 205 7.15 -1.30 -4.91
CA THR A 205 6.14 -2.06 -4.18
C THR A 205 6.41 -3.55 -4.31
N ILE A 206 6.46 -4.24 -3.16
CA ILE A 206 6.57 -5.69 -3.06
C ILE A 206 5.30 -6.21 -2.40
N TRP A 207 4.69 -7.24 -2.97
CA TRP A 207 3.56 -7.92 -2.37
C TRP A 207 3.93 -9.35 -1.97
N LEU A 208 3.50 -9.75 -0.78
CA LEU A 208 3.53 -11.13 -0.31
C LEU A 208 2.08 -11.61 -0.17
N ASP A 209 1.81 -12.76 -0.77
CA ASP A 209 0.51 -13.44 -0.66
C ASP A 209 0.46 -14.23 0.65
N GLY A 210 -0.73 -14.39 1.20
CA GLY A 210 -0.98 -15.34 2.28
C GLY A 210 -1.25 -16.73 1.72
N GLY A 211 -0.95 -17.76 2.50
CA GLY A 211 -1.29 -19.14 2.18
C GLY A 211 -2.80 -19.40 2.17
N ALA A 212 -3.19 -20.60 1.81
CA ALA A 212 -4.60 -20.97 1.62
C ALA A 212 -5.48 -20.73 2.87
N GLN A 213 -4.93 -20.85 4.07
CA GLN A 213 -5.63 -20.58 5.33
C GLN A 213 -5.74 -19.08 5.66
N ALA A 214 -4.83 -18.27 5.14
CA ALA A 214 -4.82 -16.81 5.33
C ALA A 214 -5.67 -16.08 4.28
N VAL A 215 -6.15 -16.77 3.25
CA VAL A 215 -7.03 -16.21 2.21
C VAL A 215 -8.44 -16.11 2.77
N ASN A 216 -9.01 -14.90 2.68
CA ASN A 216 -10.37 -14.63 3.14
C ASN A 216 -11.38 -15.65 2.62
N THR A 217 -12.10 -16.30 3.51
CA THR A 217 -13.22 -17.16 3.17
C THR A 217 -14.43 -16.31 2.75
N ALA A 218 -15.47 -16.93 2.18
CA ALA A 218 -16.70 -16.20 1.86
C ALA A 218 -17.36 -15.62 3.13
N GLU A 219 -17.13 -16.24 4.29
CA GLU A 219 -17.64 -15.77 5.59
C GLU A 219 -16.92 -14.48 6.05
N ASP A 220 -15.62 -14.35 5.74
CA ASP A 220 -14.83 -13.15 6.07
C ASP A 220 -15.22 -11.92 5.23
N THR A 221 -16.10 -12.09 4.26
CA THR A 221 -16.60 -11.00 3.40
C THR A 221 -18.06 -10.65 3.65
N GLN A 222 -18.69 -11.21 4.70
CA GLN A 222 -20.07 -10.94 5.08
C GLN A 222 -20.14 -10.20 6.42
N LEU A 223 -20.82 -9.06 6.42
CA LEU A 223 -21.13 -8.38 7.66
C LEU A 223 -22.24 -9.13 8.39
N ARG A 224 -21.90 -9.74 9.52
CA ARG A 224 -22.87 -10.36 10.45
C ARG A 224 -22.70 -9.73 11.80
N ILE A 225 -23.77 -9.25 12.38
CA ILE A 225 -23.81 -8.67 13.73
C ILE A 225 -24.71 -9.58 14.56
N SER A 226 -24.13 -10.26 15.51
CA SER A 226 -24.86 -11.16 16.43
C SER A 226 -25.34 -10.41 17.68
N PRO A 227 -26.26 -11.00 18.47
CA PRO A 227 -26.63 -10.44 19.77
C PRO A 227 -25.43 -10.33 20.72
N SER A 228 -24.44 -11.25 20.65
CA SER A 228 -23.20 -11.16 21.43
C SER A 228 -22.33 -9.98 21.01
N ASP A 229 -22.27 -9.64 19.71
CA ASP A 229 -21.55 -8.46 19.22
C ASP A 229 -22.21 -7.16 19.72
N MET A 230 -23.52 -7.16 19.84
CA MET A 230 -24.24 -6.01 20.43
C MET A 230 -23.99 -5.86 21.92
N ALA A 231 -23.75 -6.97 22.64
CA ALA A 231 -23.41 -6.97 24.06
C ALA A 231 -21.95 -6.58 24.29
N ASP A 232 -21.02 -6.96 23.37
CA ASP A 232 -19.60 -6.59 23.37
C ASP A 232 -19.27 -5.73 22.14
N TRP A 233 -19.84 -4.54 22.10
CA TRP A 233 -19.72 -3.63 20.97
C TRP A 233 -18.27 -3.19 20.69
N PHE A 234 -17.48 -2.94 21.72
CA PHE A 234 -16.07 -2.54 21.55
C PHE A 234 -15.23 -3.70 21.00
N GLY A 235 -15.39 -4.90 21.54
CA GLY A 235 -14.70 -6.08 21.00
C GLY A 235 -15.12 -6.39 19.55
N PHE A 236 -16.39 -6.19 19.20
CA PHE A 236 -16.83 -6.29 17.81
C PHE A 236 -16.13 -5.29 16.89
N LEU A 237 -16.02 -4.02 17.29
CA LEU A 237 -15.31 -3.01 16.50
C LEU A 237 -13.83 -3.31 16.34
N GLU A 238 -13.16 -3.82 17.37
CA GLU A 238 -11.76 -4.22 17.27
C GLU A 238 -11.56 -5.39 16.29
N ARG A 239 -12.45 -6.38 16.30
CA ARG A 239 -12.46 -7.46 15.31
C ARG A 239 -12.73 -6.92 13.90
N LEU A 240 -13.68 -6.01 13.75
CA LEU A 240 -14.03 -5.41 12.46
C LEU A 240 -12.86 -4.62 11.86
N ARG A 241 -12.10 -3.90 12.69
CA ARG A 241 -10.91 -3.12 12.28
C ARG A 241 -9.83 -3.99 11.64
N LYS A 242 -9.69 -5.23 12.08
CA LYS A 242 -8.68 -6.20 11.61
C LYS A 242 -9.26 -7.18 10.59
N SER A 243 -10.48 -6.94 10.12
CA SER A 243 -11.21 -7.83 9.23
C SER A 243 -11.39 -7.23 7.84
N PRO A 244 -11.24 -8.02 6.78
CA PRO A 244 -11.62 -7.62 5.42
C PRO A 244 -13.08 -7.20 5.25
N VAL A 245 -13.96 -7.57 6.19
CA VAL A 245 -15.39 -7.16 6.21
C VAL A 245 -15.54 -5.64 6.21
N GLN A 246 -14.60 -4.91 6.83
CA GLN A 246 -14.61 -3.44 6.80
C GLN A 246 -14.69 -2.85 5.38
N ARG A 247 -14.19 -3.57 4.35
CA ARG A 247 -14.25 -3.12 2.94
C ARG A 247 -15.67 -2.88 2.46
N LEU A 248 -16.65 -3.64 2.98
CA LEU A 248 -18.07 -3.46 2.65
C LEU A 248 -18.63 -2.13 3.14
N LEU A 249 -18.04 -1.59 4.20
CA LEU A 249 -18.47 -0.38 4.89
C LEU A 249 -17.65 0.84 4.50
N SER A 250 -16.39 0.62 4.07
CA SER A 250 -15.40 1.68 3.92
C SER A 250 -15.83 2.79 2.95
N ARG A 251 -16.44 2.46 1.81
CA ARG A 251 -16.94 3.47 0.86
C ARG A 251 -18.05 4.36 1.44
N GLY A 252 -18.76 3.86 2.44
CA GLY A 252 -19.76 4.63 3.17
C GLY A 252 -19.13 5.38 4.34
N VAL A 253 -18.21 4.77 5.09
CA VAL A 253 -17.55 5.40 6.25
C VAL A 253 -16.59 6.51 5.82
N TYR A 254 -15.86 6.30 4.71
CA TYR A 254 -14.87 7.22 4.14
C TYR A 254 -15.37 7.85 2.82
N GLU A 255 -16.67 8.19 2.74
CA GLU A 255 -17.30 8.71 1.52
C GLU A 255 -16.57 9.95 0.99
N GLU A 256 -16.17 10.86 1.88
CA GLU A 256 -15.50 12.10 1.55
C GLU A 256 -14.07 11.86 1.04
N GLU A 257 -13.30 11.01 1.70
CA GLU A 257 -11.93 10.68 1.30
C GLU A 257 -11.89 9.94 -0.06
N TYR A 258 -12.86 9.06 -0.31
CA TYR A 258 -12.99 8.43 -1.62
C TYR A 258 -13.31 9.47 -2.70
N TYR A 259 -14.28 10.34 -2.47
CA TYR A 259 -14.67 11.39 -3.42
C TYR A 259 -13.50 12.36 -3.68
N GLU A 260 -12.86 12.85 -2.62
CA GLU A 260 -11.72 13.76 -2.70
C GLU A 260 -10.57 13.13 -3.50
N SER A 261 -10.16 11.91 -3.15
CA SER A 261 -9.04 11.24 -3.81
C SER A 261 -9.29 10.97 -5.29
N LEU A 262 -10.51 10.57 -5.67
CA LEU A 262 -10.89 10.39 -7.06
C LEU A 262 -10.87 11.73 -7.82
N THR A 263 -11.38 12.80 -7.20
CA THR A 263 -11.39 14.14 -7.79
C THR A 263 -9.97 14.67 -8.00
N GLN A 264 -9.07 14.46 -7.04
CA GLN A 264 -7.65 14.82 -7.16
C GLN A 264 -6.98 14.07 -8.32
N CYS A 265 -7.21 12.75 -8.41
CA CYS A 265 -6.64 11.95 -9.50
C CYS A 265 -7.19 12.36 -10.89
N MET A 266 -8.43 12.82 -10.97
CA MET A 266 -9.01 13.35 -12.21
C MET A 266 -8.31 14.63 -12.72
N GLN A 267 -7.69 15.41 -11.83
CA GLN A 267 -6.96 16.62 -12.23
C GLN A 267 -5.67 16.29 -12.98
N SER A 268 -5.00 15.20 -12.63
CA SER A 268 -3.73 14.79 -13.25
C SER A 268 -3.92 13.80 -14.40
N ALA A 269 -4.97 12.96 -14.39
CA ALA A 269 -5.27 12.01 -15.46
C ALA A 269 -6.78 11.74 -15.50
N ARG A 270 -7.46 12.33 -16.48
CA ARG A 270 -8.93 12.29 -16.56
C ARG A 270 -9.51 10.93 -16.93
N GLU A 271 -8.78 10.17 -17.75
CA GLU A 271 -9.25 8.90 -18.29
C GLU A 271 -9.28 7.81 -17.21
N GLY A 272 -10.37 7.10 -17.08
CA GLY A 272 -10.57 6.03 -16.08
C GLY A 272 -11.13 6.51 -14.74
N PHE A 273 -10.74 7.66 -14.21
CA PHE A 273 -11.20 8.13 -12.89
C PHE A 273 -12.63 8.65 -12.91
N VAL A 274 -13.12 9.14 -14.05
CA VAL A 274 -14.54 9.53 -14.21
C VAL A 274 -15.47 8.34 -13.95
N GLU A 275 -15.15 7.19 -14.52
CA GLU A 275 -15.96 5.99 -14.32
C GLU A 275 -15.85 5.44 -12.89
N MET A 276 -14.66 5.56 -12.28
CA MET A 276 -14.48 5.21 -10.88
C MET A 276 -15.29 6.11 -9.94
N LEU A 277 -15.36 7.41 -10.22
CA LEU A 277 -16.16 8.37 -9.46
C LEU A 277 -17.66 8.04 -9.59
N LYS A 278 -18.17 7.84 -10.80
CA LYS A 278 -19.56 7.42 -11.03
C LYS A 278 -19.89 6.10 -10.31
N SER A 279 -18.96 5.14 -10.34
CA SER A 279 -19.10 3.87 -9.61
C SER A 279 -19.18 4.10 -8.10
N HIS A 280 -18.37 5.00 -7.55
CA HIS A 280 -18.41 5.36 -6.14
C HIS A 280 -19.75 6.02 -5.78
N GLU A 281 -20.19 7.03 -6.54
CA GLU A 281 -21.47 7.72 -6.33
C GLU A 281 -22.66 6.74 -6.39
N THR A 282 -22.66 5.83 -7.37
CA THR A 282 -23.68 4.80 -7.49
C THR A 282 -23.68 3.87 -6.28
N HIS A 283 -22.50 3.44 -5.82
CA HIS A 283 -22.38 2.60 -4.64
C HIS A 283 -22.93 3.28 -3.38
N VAL A 284 -22.55 4.54 -3.15
CA VAL A 284 -23.05 5.33 -2.03
C VAL A 284 -24.57 5.53 -2.11
N ALA A 285 -25.12 5.83 -3.30
CA ALA A 285 -26.55 5.94 -3.50
C ALA A 285 -27.29 4.64 -3.15
N ASN A 286 -26.70 3.47 -3.48
CA ASN A 286 -27.25 2.16 -3.13
C ASN A 286 -27.19 1.90 -1.61
N LEU A 287 -26.10 2.29 -0.94
CA LEU A 287 -25.99 2.21 0.52
C LEU A 287 -27.09 3.04 1.19
N LYS A 288 -27.33 4.28 0.71
CA LYS A 288 -28.38 5.17 1.22
C LYS A 288 -29.79 4.62 1.07
N ARG A 289 -30.04 3.73 0.09
CA ARG A 289 -31.35 3.06 -0.08
C ARG A 289 -31.57 1.93 0.93
N ASN A 290 -30.53 1.38 1.53
CA ASN A 290 -30.61 0.36 2.58
C ASN A 290 -30.56 1.05 3.95
N ALA A 291 -31.71 1.48 4.46
CA ALA A 291 -31.78 2.29 5.68
C ALA A 291 -31.10 1.63 6.90
N PRO A 292 -31.26 0.33 7.21
CA PRO A 292 -30.54 -0.29 8.32
C PRO A 292 -29.01 -0.21 8.18
N LEU A 293 -28.50 -0.52 7.00
CA LEU A 293 -27.07 -0.48 6.73
C LEU A 293 -26.53 0.97 6.76
N TYR A 294 -27.29 1.91 6.18
CA TYR A 294 -26.89 3.32 6.17
C TYR A 294 -26.89 3.93 7.58
N ASN A 295 -27.86 3.61 8.41
CA ASN A 295 -27.89 4.01 9.82
C ASN A 295 -26.69 3.47 10.60
N PHE A 296 -26.30 2.22 10.31
CA PHE A 296 -25.10 1.62 10.89
C PHE A 296 -23.82 2.37 10.45
N ILE A 297 -23.68 2.64 9.16
CA ILE A 297 -22.55 3.42 8.60
C ILE A 297 -22.50 4.84 9.23
N THR A 298 -23.64 5.52 9.33
CA THR A 298 -23.72 6.84 9.95
C THR A 298 -23.27 6.82 11.41
N ARG A 299 -23.61 5.77 12.14
CA ARG A 299 -23.12 5.59 13.52
C ARG A 299 -21.60 5.39 13.56
N LEU A 300 -21.03 4.62 12.63
CA LEU A 300 -19.58 4.43 12.55
C LEU A 300 -18.85 5.73 12.18
N ARG A 301 -19.40 6.55 11.25
CA ARG A 301 -18.87 7.89 10.95
C ARG A 301 -18.83 8.77 12.20
N HIS A 302 -19.96 8.86 12.90
CA HIS A 302 -20.03 9.66 14.12
C HIS A 302 -19.03 9.21 15.18
N MET A 303 -18.83 7.90 15.36
CA MET A 303 -17.81 7.38 16.27
C MET A 303 -16.40 7.79 15.84
N ARG A 304 -16.11 7.82 14.54
CA ARG A 304 -14.82 8.27 14.00
C ARG A 304 -14.61 9.77 14.28
N GLU A 305 -15.62 10.60 14.07
CA GLU A 305 -15.59 12.05 14.33
C GLU A 305 -15.41 12.37 15.82
N MET A 306 -16.02 11.56 16.69
CA MET A 306 -15.88 11.71 18.15
C MET A 306 -14.52 11.27 18.69
N ASN A 307 -13.73 10.55 17.88
CA ASN A 307 -12.36 10.18 18.22
C ASN A 307 -11.45 11.38 17.92
N ASN A 308 -11.36 12.33 18.86
CA ASN A 308 -10.64 13.61 18.76
C ASN A 308 -9.10 13.47 18.74
N GLU A 309 -8.56 12.32 18.33
CA GLU A 309 -7.12 12.16 18.11
C GLU A 309 -6.70 12.98 16.88
N GLU A 310 -5.58 13.66 16.96
CA GLU A 310 -5.03 14.38 15.79
C GLU A 310 -4.48 13.40 14.73
N PRO A 311 -4.55 13.77 13.43
CA PRO A 311 -3.90 12.98 12.37
C PRO A 311 -2.42 12.77 12.65
N ILE A 312 -1.93 11.56 12.40
CA ILE A 312 -0.54 11.20 12.63
C ILE A 312 0.27 11.55 11.37
N HIS A 313 1.33 12.35 11.53
CA HIS A 313 2.29 12.65 10.48
C HIS A 313 3.65 12.02 10.82
N ILE A 314 4.10 11.09 9.98
CA ILE A 314 5.42 10.45 10.10
C ILE A 314 6.36 11.10 9.08
N ALA A 315 7.09 12.07 9.58
CA ALA A 315 8.02 12.88 8.81
C ALA A 315 9.35 12.14 8.56
#